data_06d914d5bd296db1760d945d7e1479f1
#
_entry.id   06d914d5bd296db1760d945d7e1479f1
#
_cell.length_a   1.000
_cell.length_b   1.000
_cell.length_c   1.000
_cell.angle_alpha   90.00
_cell.angle_beta   90.00
_cell.angle_gamma   90.00
#
_symmetry.space_group_name_H-M   'P 1'
#
loop_
_entity.id
_entity.type
_entity.pdbx_description
1 polymer ?
#
loop_
_entity_poly.entity_id
_entity_poly.type
_entity_poly.pdbx_seq_one_letter_code
_entity_poly.pdbx_strand_id
1 'polypeptide(L)'
;MPPAAVPAQTPAVNTPAAPPGRISPAELALLVSVFVIAACGLVYELAAGALASWLLGDSVLQFSTVIGTYLFAMGIGSWLSRYIERQLVAQFLRIELLVGLIGGLMPAALFLAHNSLPADAGAAFRVLLYALVALIGVLVGLEIPLVMRILKRHFSQRWALRELVSEVLTFDYLGALLVALAFPLLFVPHLGLVRTGIFFGLLNAAVAVWVLWLFRGELRRFALHAAACAAVLGVLAVAMLGAERLTTWAEDSFYGGDIIVRESSDYQRVVVTAGSGGVRLYLNGNLQFHSRDEYRYHESLVHPALAAHGAPRRVLVLGGGDGLALREVLRHPGVEQVTLVELDPHMTRLFASHPALAALNGGALASARVRIVNTDAYTWLEQTDETFDVIVVDFPDPTNFSLGKLYTTSFYQRADRALAAGGYMVVQTTSPLIARKSYWTVVATLEAVGLSTTPYHAHVPSFGEWGFVIAGRRPWRLPAALPPGLRFLTLEGLPALLQFPPDMARVPAAANRLSNQVLVHTFEEEWGRVQR
;
A
#
# COMPACT_ATOMS: atom_id res chain seq x y z
N MET A 1 -2.48 -35.63 -80.45
CA MET A 1 -1.44 -35.22 -79.46
C MET A 1 -1.97 -35.50 -78.08
N PRO A 2 -1.38 -36.42 -77.33
CA PRO A 2 -1.78 -36.64 -75.93
C PRO A 2 -1.12 -35.60 -75.00
N PRO A 3 -1.74 -35.24 -73.85
CA PRO A 3 -1.21 -34.23 -72.94
C PRO A 3 0.02 -34.78 -72.20
N ALA A 4 0.96 -33.87 -71.96
CA ALA A 4 2.22 -34.15 -71.29
C ALA A 4 1.95 -34.47 -69.75
N ALA A 5 2.64 -35.53 -69.33
CA ALA A 5 2.61 -35.95 -67.89
C ALA A 5 3.32 -34.96 -66.99
N VAL A 6 2.63 -34.55 -65.89
CA VAL A 6 3.22 -33.76 -64.82
C VAL A 6 4.13 -34.66 -63.98
N PRO A 7 5.38 -34.26 -63.68
CA PRO A 7 6.28 -35.08 -62.86
C PRO A 7 5.79 -35.12 -61.42
N ALA A 8 5.69 -36.31 -60.83
CA ALA A 8 5.38 -36.57 -59.47
C ALA A 8 6.42 -35.93 -58.56
N GLN A 9 5.96 -35.08 -57.64
CA GLN A 9 6.78 -34.56 -56.56
C GLN A 9 7.11 -35.70 -55.59
N THR A 10 8.39 -36.01 -55.45
CA THR A 10 8.91 -36.92 -54.44
C THR A 10 8.58 -36.37 -53.05
N PRO A 11 8.03 -37.16 -52.12
CA PRO A 11 7.77 -36.69 -50.74
C PRO A 11 9.10 -36.36 -50.06
N ALA A 12 9.16 -35.17 -49.45
CA ALA A 12 10.29 -34.75 -48.65
C ALA A 12 10.53 -35.78 -47.54
N VAL A 13 11.71 -36.38 -47.54
CA VAL A 13 12.17 -37.27 -46.45
C VAL A 13 12.24 -36.44 -45.17
N ASN A 14 11.32 -36.70 -44.25
CA ASN A 14 11.39 -36.21 -42.90
C ASN A 14 12.64 -36.81 -42.22
N THR A 15 13.75 -36.10 -42.24
CA THR A 15 14.91 -36.42 -41.41
C THR A 15 14.48 -36.28 -39.94
N PRO A 16 14.58 -37.33 -39.12
CA PRO A 16 14.26 -37.22 -37.70
C PRO A 16 15.16 -36.16 -37.08
N ALA A 17 14.56 -35.23 -36.34
CA ALA A 17 15.28 -34.24 -35.58
C ALA A 17 16.28 -34.95 -34.62
N ALA A 18 17.54 -34.52 -34.64
CA ALA A 18 18.54 -35.04 -33.73
C ALA A 18 18.04 -34.93 -32.27
N PRO A 19 18.31 -35.93 -31.41
CA PRO A 19 17.88 -35.90 -30.03
C PRO A 19 18.41 -34.62 -29.35
N PRO A 20 17.64 -33.99 -28.46
CA PRO A 20 18.07 -32.76 -27.78
C PRO A 20 19.34 -33.06 -26.97
N GLY A 21 20.45 -32.58 -27.47
CA GLY A 21 21.74 -32.71 -26.77
C GLY A 21 21.68 -31.95 -25.43
N ARG A 22 22.50 -32.32 -24.41
CA ARG A 22 22.56 -31.67 -23.11
C ARG A 22 22.80 -30.17 -23.24
N ILE A 23 22.05 -29.34 -22.44
CA ILE A 23 22.24 -27.89 -22.33
C ILE A 23 23.68 -27.62 -21.93
N SER A 24 24.40 -26.77 -22.66
CA SER A 24 25.77 -26.40 -22.28
C SER A 24 25.74 -25.52 -21.04
N PRO A 25 26.80 -25.51 -20.22
CA PRO A 25 26.85 -24.62 -19.05
C PRO A 25 26.67 -23.16 -19.40
N ALA A 26 27.13 -22.73 -20.58
CA ALA A 26 26.99 -21.34 -21.03
C ALA A 26 25.54 -21.00 -21.44
N GLU A 27 24.82 -21.93 -22.05
CA GLU A 27 23.39 -21.77 -22.36
C GLU A 27 22.57 -21.69 -21.08
N LEU A 28 22.80 -22.62 -20.15
CA LEU A 28 22.12 -22.61 -18.85
C LEU A 28 22.38 -21.30 -18.10
N ALA A 29 23.61 -20.83 -18.14
CA ALA A 29 24.00 -19.59 -17.53
C ALA A 29 23.25 -18.37 -18.08
N LEU A 30 23.06 -18.31 -19.41
CA LEU A 30 22.26 -17.25 -20.03
C LEU A 30 20.76 -17.37 -19.70
N LEU A 31 20.20 -18.59 -19.65
CA LEU A 31 18.81 -18.78 -19.25
C LEU A 31 18.58 -18.40 -17.77
N VAL A 32 19.53 -18.74 -16.88
CA VAL A 32 19.50 -18.28 -15.49
C VAL A 32 19.62 -16.76 -15.40
N SER A 33 20.43 -16.14 -16.28
CA SER A 33 20.47 -14.68 -16.37
C SER A 33 19.10 -14.09 -16.73
N VAL A 34 18.38 -14.67 -17.69
CA VAL A 34 17.00 -14.22 -18.04
C VAL A 34 16.08 -14.28 -16.82
N PHE A 35 16.12 -15.38 -16.06
CA PHE A 35 15.34 -15.51 -14.83
C PHE A 35 15.62 -14.39 -13.81
N VAL A 36 16.91 -14.09 -13.57
CA VAL A 36 17.31 -13.03 -12.63
C VAL A 36 16.90 -11.65 -13.15
N ILE A 37 17.09 -11.39 -14.43
CA ILE A 37 16.74 -10.12 -15.09
C ILE A 37 15.24 -9.85 -14.99
N ALA A 38 14.42 -10.87 -15.31
CA ALA A 38 12.97 -10.77 -15.19
C ALA A 38 12.52 -10.46 -13.74
N ALA A 39 13.14 -11.14 -12.77
CA ALA A 39 12.92 -10.86 -11.36
C ALA A 39 13.28 -9.42 -11.01
N CYS A 40 14.44 -8.91 -11.48
CA CYS A 40 14.87 -7.52 -11.23
C CYS A 40 13.90 -6.51 -11.86
N GLY A 41 13.55 -6.71 -13.14
CA GLY A 41 12.63 -5.83 -13.86
C GLY A 41 11.29 -5.67 -13.17
N LEU A 42 10.69 -6.78 -12.71
CA LEU A 42 9.43 -6.75 -11.99
C LEU A 42 9.55 -6.09 -10.61
N VAL A 43 10.68 -6.27 -9.90
CA VAL A 43 10.88 -5.57 -8.61
C VAL A 43 10.89 -4.06 -8.79
N TYR A 44 11.51 -3.54 -9.85
CA TYR A 44 11.51 -2.10 -10.08
C TYR A 44 10.12 -1.55 -10.36
N GLU A 45 9.31 -2.29 -11.12
CA GLU A 45 7.90 -1.97 -11.36
C GLU A 45 7.09 -1.96 -10.07
N LEU A 46 7.18 -3.04 -9.27
CA LEU A 46 6.47 -3.17 -8.00
C LEU A 46 6.91 -2.12 -6.98
N ALA A 47 8.23 -1.83 -6.90
CA ALA A 47 8.75 -0.81 -6.00
C ALA A 47 8.29 0.60 -6.39
N ALA A 48 8.23 0.91 -7.69
CA ALA A 48 7.68 2.18 -8.19
C ALA A 48 6.19 2.30 -7.87
N GLY A 49 5.40 1.25 -8.09
CA GLY A 49 3.97 1.21 -7.77
C GLY A 49 3.71 1.37 -6.27
N ALA A 50 4.48 0.67 -5.44
CA ALA A 50 4.37 0.77 -3.98
C ALA A 50 4.72 2.18 -3.47
N LEU A 51 5.81 2.79 -3.97
CA LEU A 51 6.19 4.15 -3.63
C LEU A 51 5.18 5.18 -4.12
N ALA A 52 4.69 5.03 -5.35
CA ALA A 52 3.67 5.90 -5.89
C ALA A 52 2.40 5.86 -5.05
N SER A 53 1.94 4.66 -4.67
CA SER A 53 0.80 4.47 -3.79
C SER A 53 1.01 5.08 -2.41
N TRP A 54 2.21 4.90 -1.84
CA TRP A 54 2.52 5.43 -0.51
C TRP A 54 2.66 6.95 -0.48
N LEU A 55 3.26 7.56 -1.51
CA LEU A 55 3.55 8.99 -1.55
C LEU A 55 2.42 9.82 -2.17
N LEU A 56 1.63 9.26 -3.08
CA LEU A 56 0.59 9.97 -3.83
C LEU A 56 -0.84 9.55 -3.44
N GLY A 57 -0.99 8.50 -2.61
CA GLY A 57 -2.29 7.89 -2.31
C GLY A 57 -2.85 7.05 -3.47
N ASP A 58 -4.13 6.66 -3.42
CA ASP A 58 -4.84 5.86 -4.43
C ASP A 58 -4.01 4.68 -4.98
N SER A 59 -3.96 3.60 -4.20
CA SER A 59 -3.15 2.43 -4.57
C SER A 59 -3.53 1.82 -5.92
N VAL A 60 -4.82 1.79 -6.26
CA VAL A 60 -5.30 1.17 -7.52
C VAL A 60 -4.90 2.01 -8.72
N LEU A 61 -5.12 3.33 -8.66
CA LEU A 61 -4.75 4.24 -9.74
C LEU A 61 -3.24 4.26 -9.94
N GLN A 62 -2.47 4.38 -8.84
CA GLN A 62 -1.01 4.46 -8.92
C GLN A 62 -0.40 3.17 -9.47
N PHE A 63 -0.78 2.00 -8.94
CA PHE A 63 -0.31 0.73 -9.49
C PHE A 63 -0.71 0.55 -10.96
N SER A 64 -1.97 0.82 -11.33
CA SER A 64 -2.45 0.68 -12.70
C SER A 64 -1.71 1.58 -13.69
N THR A 65 -1.47 2.83 -13.32
CA THR A 65 -0.78 3.79 -14.19
C THR A 65 0.73 3.53 -14.28
N VAL A 66 1.37 3.09 -13.20
CA VAL A 66 2.78 2.67 -13.19
C VAL A 66 2.96 1.42 -14.06
N ILE A 67 2.14 0.37 -13.85
CA ILE A 67 2.16 -0.85 -14.66
C ILE A 67 1.91 -0.53 -16.14
N GLY A 68 0.88 0.26 -16.45
CA GLY A 68 0.57 0.67 -17.83
C GLY A 68 1.71 1.42 -18.50
N THR A 69 2.34 2.36 -17.79
CA THR A 69 3.50 3.13 -18.30
C THR A 69 4.71 2.23 -18.51
N TYR A 70 4.98 1.33 -17.57
CA TYR A 70 6.10 0.39 -17.64
C TYR A 70 5.96 -0.57 -18.82
N LEU A 71 4.80 -1.23 -18.98
CA LEU A 71 4.51 -2.15 -20.07
C LEU A 71 4.57 -1.45 -21.44
N PHE A 72 4.02 -0.24 -21.54
CA PHE A 72 4.11 0.56 -22.76
C PHE A 72 5.57 0.89 -23.10
N ALA A 73 6.36 1.30 -22.12
CA ALA A 73 7.77 1.60 -22.27
C ALA A 73 8.59 0.35 -22.64
N MET A 74 8.28 -0.83 -22.08
CA MET A 74 8.87 -2.11 -22.49
C MET A 74 8.57 -2.42 -23.96
N GLY A 75 7.36 -2.15 -24.43
CA GLY A 75 7.00 -2.28 -25.85
C GLY A 75 7.87 -1.40 -26.74
N ILE A 76 8.11 -0.13 -26.34
CA ILE A 76 9.03 0.78 -27.02
C ILE A 76 10.46 0.22 -27.02
N GLY A 77 10.95 -0.27 -25.87
CA GLY A 77 12.27 -0.88 -25.75
C GLY A 77 12.44 -2.08 -26.66
N SER A 78 11.48 -2.99 -26.67
CA SER A 78 11.46 -4.15 -27.58
C SER A 78 11.50 -3.72 -29.05
N TRP A 79 10.72 -2.70 -29.42
CA TRP A 79 10.75 -2.14 -30.78
C TRP A 79 12.10 -1.49 -31.12
N LEU A 80 12.72 -0.75 -30.19
CA LEU A 80 14.04 -0.12 -30.38
C LEU A 80 15.16 -1.14 -30.50
N SER A 81 15.03 -2.32 -29.92
CA SER A 81 16.03 -3.38 -29.97
C SER A 81 16.46 -3.75 -31.40
N ARG A 82 15.56 -3.56 -32.37
CA ARG A 82 15.83 -3.87 -33.80
C ARG A 82 16.98 -3.05 -34.39
N TYR A 83 17.25 -1.87 -33.86
CA TYR A 83 18.33 -1.01 -34.34
C TYR A 83 19.70 -1.37 -33.75
N ILE A 84 19.74 -2.26 -32.76
CA ILE A 84 20.98 -2.71 -32.13
C ILE A 84 21.50 -3.94 -32.90
N GLU A 85 22.27 -3.75 -33.94
CA GLU A 85 22.75 -4.85 -34.79
C GLU A 85 24.17 -5.33 -34.45
N ARG A 86 25.01 -4.45 -33.89
CA ARG A 86 26.43 -4.70 -33.66
C ARG A 86 26.75 -4.76 -32.18
N GLN A 87 27.76 -5.56 -31.82
CA GLN A 87 28.27 -5.71 -30.46
C GLN A 87 27.16 -6.04 -29.43
N LEU A 88 26.32 -7.03 -29.79
CA LEU A 88 25.12 -7.39 -28.99
C LEU A 88 25.45 -7.61 -27.51
N VAL A 89 26.53 -8.37 -27.21
CA VAL A 89 26.95 -8.65 -25.83
C VAL A 89 27.37 -7.38 -25.10
N ALA A 90 28.12 -6.49 -25.76
CA ALA A 90 28.55 -5.23 -25.13
C ALA A 90 27.39 -4.27 -24.88
N GLN A 91 26.38 -4.24 -25.77
CA GLN A 91 25.18 -3.43 -25.57
C GLN A 91 24.29 -4.01 -24.47
N PHE A 92 24.09 -5.33 -24.46
CA PHE A 92 23.37 -6.02 -23.39
C PHE A 92 24.00 -5.72 -22.02
N LEU A 93 25.32 -5.88 -21.89
CA LEU A 93 26.05 -5.57 -20.65
C LEU A 93 25.86 -4.11 -20.20
N ARG A 94 25.85 -3.15 -21.12
CA ARG A 94 25.60 -1.74 -20.78
C ARG A 94 24.18 -1.51 -20.30
N ILE A 95 23.20 -2.17 -20.93
CA ILE A 95 21.79 -2.08 -20.53
C ILE A 95 21.61 -2.65 -19.14
N GLU A 96 22.16 -3.84 -18.85
CA GLU A 96 22.12 -4.44 -17.51
C GLU A 96 22.69 -3.54 -16.42
N LEU A 97 23.83 -2.90 -16.70
CA LEU A 97 24.45 -1.95 -15.75
C LEU A 97 23.60 -0.71 -15.56
N LEU A 98 22.94 -0.19 -16.61
CA LEU A 98 22.05 0.97 -16.51
C LEU A 98 20.77 0.61 -15.75
N VAL A 99 20.16 -0.54 -16.08
CA VAL A 99 18.97 -1.03 -15.36
C VAL A 99 19.27 -1.24 -13.89
N GLY A 100 20.38 -1.93 -13.58
CA GLY A 100 20.80 -2.17 -12.20
C GLY A 100 21.08 -0.87 -11.42
N LEU A 101 21.72 0.11 -12.06
CA LEU A 101 22.04 1.40 -11.43
C LEU A 101 20.78 2.25 -11.24
N ILE A 102 20.02 2.49 -12.32
CA ILE A 102 18.87 3.39 -12.31
C ILE A 102 17.72 2.73 -11.52
N GLY A 103 17.40 1.46 -11.80
CA GLY A 103 16.35 0.71 -11.11
C GLY A 103 16.67 0.51 -9.63
N GLY A 104 17.92 0.15 -9.33
CA GLY A 104 18.38 -0.03 -7.95
C GLY A 104 18.32 1.25 -7.11
N LEU A 105 18.65 2.40 -7.68
CA LEU A 105 18.63 3.69 -6.99
C LEU A 105 17.29 4.41 -7.09
N MET A 106 16.36 3.98 -7.94
CA MET A 106 15.06 4.65 -8.16
C MET A 106 14.27 4.85 -6.87
N PRO A 107 14.11 3.86 -5.97
CA PRO A 107 13.38 4.07 -4.72
C PRO A 107 14.01 5.15 -3.85
N ALA A 108 15.34 5.16 -3.75
CA ALA A 108 16.09 6.18 -3.00
C ALA A 108 15.93 7.58 -3.63
N ALA A 109 16.01 7.67 -4.97
CA ALA A 109 15.86 8.93 -5.69
C ALA A 109 14.44 9.51 -5.55
N LEU A 110 13.40 8.68 -5.58
CA LEU A 110 12.02 9.10 -5.37
C LEU A 110 11.77 9.57 -3.94
N PHE A 111 12.32 8.89 -2.95
CA PHE A 111 12.26 9.34 -1.55
C PHE A 111 12.94 10.71 -1.35
N LEU A 112 14.16 10.87 -1.87
CA LEU A 112 14.88 12.14 -1.82
C LEU A 112 14.12 13.26 -2.51
N ALA A 113 13.58 12.99 -3.71
CA ALA A 113 12.82 13.97 -4.47
C ALA A 113 11.57 14.42 -3.70
N HIS A 114 10.82 13.48 -3.13
CA HIS A 114 9.61 13.79 -2.37
C HIS A 114 9.90 14.72 -1.18
N ASN A 115 10.98 14.46 -0.44
CA ASN A 115 11.33 15.26 0.74
C ASN A 115 12.02 16.59 0.40
N SER A 116 12.62 16.71 -0.79
CA SER A 116 13.37 17.91 -1.19
C SER A 116 12.54 18.87 -2.01
N LEU A 117 11.45 18.41 -2.63
CA LEU A 117 10.58 19.25 -3.42
C LEU A 117 9.62 20.03 -2.52
N PRO A 118 9.30 21.30 -2.86
CA PRO A 118 8.25 22.05 -2.17
C PRO A 118 6.89 21.34 -2.24
N ALA A 119 6.03 21.57 -1.26
CA ALA A 119 4.72 20.93 -1.16
C ALA A 119 3.81 21.16 -2.39
N ASP A 120 4.00 22.27 -3.10
CA ASP A 120 3.29 22.63 -4.34
C ASP A 120 3.87 21.98 -5.61
N ALA A 121 5.01 21.29 -5.51
CA ALA A 121 5.71 20.64 -6.64
C ALA A 121 5.23 19.21 -6.95
N GLY A 122 4.03 18.81 -6.52
CA GLY A 122 3.49 17.45 -6.75
C GLY A 122 3.46 17.03 -8.23
N ALA A 123 3.29 17.98 -9.15
CA ALA A 123 3.37 17.72 -10.59
C ALA A 123 4.81 17.34 -11.02
N ALA A 124 5.83 18.01 -10.49
CA ALA A 124 7.23 17.70 -10.79
C ALA A 124 7.63 16.32 -10.28
N PHE A 125 7.17 15.94 -9.09
CA PHE A 125 7.37 14.59 -8.55
C PHE A 125 6.76 13.50 -9.45
N ARG A 126 5.51 13.71 -9.91
CA ARG A 126 4.85 12.76 -10.84
C ARG A 126 5.61 12.63 -12.16
N VAL A 127 6.08 13.75 -12.73
CA VAL A 127 6.90 13.73 -13.96
C VAL A 127 8.18 12.92 -13.73
N LEU A 128 8.88 13.11 -12.61
CA LEU A 128 10.08 12.35 -12.27
C LEU A 128 9.78 10.85 -12.13
N LEU A 129 8.71 10.50 -11.40
CA LEU A 129 8.28 9.12 -11.21
C LEU A 129 8.04 8.42 -12.55
N TYR A 130 7.16 8.98 -13.39
CA TYR A 130 6.82 8.37 -14.67
C TYR A 130 7.98 8.39 -15.68
N ALA A 131 8.87 9.39 -15.62
CA ALA A 131 10.08 9.43 -16.43
C ALA A 131 11.05 8.30 -16.06
N LEU A 132 11.27 8.05 -14.76
CA LEU A 132 12.09 6.93 -14.28
C LEU A 132 11.47 5.58 -14.63
N VAL A 133 10.17 5.41 -14.41
CA VAL A 133 9.42 4.19 -14.77
C VAL A 133 9.52 3.91 -16.28
N ALA A 134 9.30 4.93 -17.12
CA ALA A 134 9.41 4.79 -18.57
C ALA A 134 10.85 4.48 -19.02
N LEU A 135 11.85 5.14 -18.44
CA LEU A 135 13.25 4.89 -18.76
C LEU A 135 13.65 3.45 -18.44
N ILE A 136 13.31 2.97 -17.24
CA ILE A 136 13.60 1.59 -16.82
C ILE A 136 12.82 0.61 -17.71
N GLY A 137 11.54 0.86 -17.98
CA GLY A 137 10.73 0.02 -18.86
C GLY A 137 11.31 -0.10 -20.27
N VAL A 138 11.80 1.00 -20.86
CA VAL A 138 12.48 0.96 -22.17
C VAL A 138 13.74 0.10 -22.11
N LEU A 139 14.56 0.26 -21.08
CA LEU A 139 15.81 -0.51 -20.92
C LEU A 139 15.52 -2.00 -20.76
N VAL A 140 14.59 -2.37 -19.86
CA VAL A 140 14.17 -3.76 -19.64
C VAL A 140 13.54 -4.36 -20.90
N GLY A 141 12.74 -3.58 -21.65
CA GLY A 141 12.18 -4.01 -22.92
C GLY A 141 13.22 -4.35 -24.01
N LEU A 142 14.45 -3.82 -23.92
CA LEU A 142 15.57 -4.17 -24.78
C LEU A 142 16.17 -5.54 -24.47
N GLU A 143 16.08 -6.04 -23.23
CA GLU A 143 16.85 -7.18 -22.72
C GLU A 143 16.47 -8.50 -23.39
N ILE A 144 15.20 -8.89 -23.36
CA ILE A 144 14.72 -10.17 -23.92
C ILE A 144 15.07 -10.32 -25.41
N PRO A 145 14.79 -9.33 -26.31
CA PRO A 145 15.17 -9.44 -27.70
C PRO A 145 16.69 -9.53 -27.93
N LEU A 146 17.49 -8.87 -27.07
CA LEU A 146 18.95 -8.94 -27.16
C LEU A 146 19.47 -10.31 -26.73
N VAL A 147 18.97 -10.85 -25.61
CA VAL A 147 19.34 -12.20 -25.13
C VAL A 147 18.98 -13.25 -26.16
N MET A 148 17.76 -13.19 -26.71
CA MET A 148 17.36 -14.14 -27.78
C MET A 148 18.31 -14.09 -28.99
N ARG A 149 18.76 -12.89 -29.39
CA ARG A 149 19.72 -12.75 -30.50
C ARG A 149 21.12 -13.22 -30.13
N ILE A 150 21.57 -13.02 -28.88
CA ILE A 150 22.84 -13.55 -28.39
C ILE A 150 22.79 -15.08 -28.37
N LEU A 151 21.74 -15.67 -27.78
CA LEU A 151 21.55 -17.12 -27.76
C LEU A 151 21.51 -17.72 -29.18
N LYS A 152 20.75 -17.12 -30.08
CA LYS A 152 20.68 -17.56 -31.50
C LYS A 152 22.01 -17.46 -32.21
N ARG A 153 22.83 -16.43 -31.97
CA ARG A 153 24.14 -16.24 -32.61
C ARG A 153 25.16 -17.27 -32.13
N HIS A 154 25.16 -17.62 -30.84
CA HIS A 154 26.19 -18.48 -30.25
C HIS A 154 25.80 -19.97 -30.24
N PHE A 155 24.51 -20.27 -30.28
CA PHE A 155 23.98 -21.63 -30.11
C PHE A 155 22.99 -22.03 -31.22
N SER A 156 23.12 -21.42 -32.42
CA SER A 156 22.18 -21.54 -33.54
C SER A 156 22.01 -22.97 -34.11
N GLN A 157 22.97 -23.85 -33.90
CA GLN A 157 22.88 -25.23 -34.41
C GLN A 157 21.91 -26.12 -33.61
N ARG A 158 21.46 -25.66 -32.45
CA ARG A 158 20.69 -26.47 -31.52
C ARG A 158 19.24 -26.02 -31.37
N TRP A 159 18.95 -24.72 -31.49
CA TRP A 159 17.64 -24.17 -31.21
C TRP A 159 16.87 -23.81 -32.48
N ALA A 160 15.73 -24.49 -32.73
CA ALA A 160 14.70 -23.89 -33.57
C ALA A 160 14.19 -22.62 -32.91
N LEU A 161 13.83 -21.59 -33.72
CA LEU A 161 13.38 -20.30 -33.16
C LEU A 161 12.23 -20.44 -32.14
N ARG A 162 11.29 -21.36 -32.42
CA ARG A 162 10.15 -21.66 -31.52
C ARG A 162 10.58 -22.18 -30.15
N GLU A 163 11.60 -23.04 -30.11
CA GLU A 163 12.11 -23.63 -28.87
C GLU A 163 12.84 -22.59 -28.04
N LEU A 164 13.69 -21.78 -28.70
CA LEU A 164 14.40 -20.68 -28.03
C LEU A 164 13.45 -19.67 -27.39
N VAL A 165 12.40 -19.26 -28.11
CA VAL A 165 11.38 -18.33 -27.60
C VAL A 165 10.66 -18.94 -26.40
N SER A 166 10.27 -20.23 -26.49
CA SER A 166 9.59 -20.93 -25.41
C SER A 166 10.44 -21.00 -24.14
N GLU A 167 11.72 -21.38 -24.27
CA GLU A 167 12.63 -21.49 -23.12
C GLU A 167 12.90 -20.12 -22.47
N VAL A 168 13.23 -19.11 -23.26
CA VAL A 168 13.50 -17.76 -22.75
C VAL A 168 12.29 -17.21 -22.00
N LEU A 169 11.08 -17.31 -22.58
CA LEU A 169 9.85 -16.85 -21.94
C LEU A 169 9.49 -17.68 -20.70
N THR A 170 9.82 -18.98 -20.68
CA THR A 170 9.60 -19.81 -19.48
C THR A 170 10.44 -19.33 -18.31
N PHE A 171 11.74 -19.08 -18.51
CA PHE A 171 12.61 -18.56 -17.46
C PHE A 171 12.23 -17.14 -17.03
N ASP A 172 11.79 -16.30 -17.97
CA ASP A 172 11.31 -14.95 -17.72
C ASP A 172 10.07 -14.96 -16.81
N TYR A 173 9.04 -15.71 -17.16
CA TYR A 173 7.82 -15.80 -16.36
C TYR A 173 8.03 -16.49 -15.00
N LEU A 174 8.94 -17.47 -14.92
CA LEU A 174 9.28 -18.09 -13.63
C LEU A 174 9.99 -17.10 -12.69
N GLY A 175 10.90 -16.28 -13.22
CA GLY A 175 11.56 -15.23 -12.46
C GLY A 175 10.58 -14.18 -11.96
N ALA A 176 9.69 -13.73 -12.85
CA ALA A 176 8.63 -12.80 -12.51
C ALA A 176 7.68 -13.37 -11.44
N LEU A 177 7.21 -14.62 -11.60
CA LEU A 177 6.33 -15.26 -10.62
C LEU A 177 6.97 -15.37 -9.24
N LEU A 178 8.22 -15.85 -9.18
CA LEU A 178 8.91 -16.01 -7.90
C LEU A 178 9.01 -14.68 -7.16
N VAL A 179 9.39 -13.62 -7.87
CA VAL A 179 9.56 -12.32 -7.24
C VAL A 179 8.23 -11.62 -6.94
N ALA A 180 7.19 -11.85 -7.74
CA ALA A 180 5.86 -11.32 -7.45
C ALA A 180 5.33 -11.78 -6.08
N LEU A 181 5.67 -13.02 -5.68
CA LEU A 181 5.35 -13.57 -4.37
C LEU A 181 6.37 -13.13 -3.29
N ALA A 182 7.66 -13.18 -3.61
CA ALA A 182 8.71 -12.88 -2.65
C ALA A 182 8.79 -11.38 -2.29
N PHE A 183 8.42 -10.49 -3.19
CA PHE A 183 8.48 -9.04 -2.96
C PHE A 183 7.65 -8.59 -1.76
N PRO A 184 6.33 -8.84 -1.70
CA PRO A 184 5.50 -8.43 -0.56
C PRO A 184 5.71 -9.32 0.68
N LEU A 185 6.06 -10.61 0.53
CA LEU A 185 6.15 -11.55 1.65
C LEU A 185 7.53 -11.57 2.32
N LEU A 186 8.60 -11.31 1.57
CA LEU A 186 9.97 -11.46 2.05
C LEU A 186 10.76 -10.15 1.95
N PHE A 187 10.85 -9.55 0.76
CA PHE A 187 11.79 -8.44 0.55
C PHE A 187 11.34 -7.15 1.21
N VAL A 188 10.11 -6.70 0.97
CA VAL A 188 9.62 -5.43 1.54
C VAL A 188 9.53 -5.47 3.07
N PRO A 189 8.99 -6.52 3.73
CA PRO A 189 8.93 -6.57 5.19
C PRO A 189 10.29 -6.59 5.88
N HIS A 190 11.31 -7.26 5.27
CA HIS A 190 12.61 -7.44 5.93
C HIS A 190 13.67 -6.41 5.49
N LEU A 191 13.63 -5.94 4.25
CA LEU A 191 14.63 -5.00 3.70
C LEU A 191 14.08 -3.58 3.53
N GLY A 192 12.77 -3.41 3.42
CA GLY A 192 12.16 -2.16 2.98
C GLY A 192 12.36 -1.90 1.48
N LEU A 193 11.67 -0.88 0.95
CA LEU A 193 11.66 -0.60 -0.50
C LEU A 193 13.02 -0.17 -1.04
N VAL A 194 13.75 0.69 -0.31
CA VAL A 194 15.05 1.23 -0.76
C VAL A 194 16.11 0.14 -0.85
N ARG A 195 16.28 -0.65 0.23
CA ARG A 195 17.25 -1.75 0.24
C ARG A 195 16.89 -2.85 -0.76
N THR A 196 15.59 -3.14 -0.94
CA THR A 196 15.12 -4.09 -1.95
C THR A 196 15.51 -3.64 -3.35
N GLY A 197 15.26 -2.38 -3.73
CA GLY A 197 15.69 -1.85 -5.02
C GLY A 197 17.20 -2.00 -5.24
N ILE A 198 18.01 -1.58 -4.25
CA ILE A 198 19.48 -1.67 -4.34
C ILE A 198 19.96 -3.13 -4.42
N PHE A 199 19.35 -4.04 -3.66
CA PHE A 199 19.67 -5.47 -3.70
C PHE A 199 19.46 -6.06 -5.10
N PHE A 200 18.34 -5.77 -5.75
CA PHE A 200 18.08 -6.21 -7.11
C PHE A 200 18.95 -5.47 -8.14
N GLY A 201 19.34 -4.22 -7.87
CA GLY A 201 20.37 -3.53 -8.64
C GLY A 201 21.73 -4.24 -8.60
N LEU A 202 22.15 -4.71 -7.43
CA LEU A 202 23.35 -5.53 -7.26
C LEU A 202 23.25 -6.88 -7.99
N LEU A 203 22.08 -7.52 -7.98
CA LEU A 203 21.84 -8.76 -8.74
C LEU A 203 21.98 -8.52 -10.25
N ASN A 204 21.39 -7.45 -10.79
CA ASN A 204 21.56 -7.08 -12.21
C ASN A 204 23.04 -6.82 -12.55
N ALA A 205 23.74 -6.06 -11.71
CA ALA A 205 25.17 -5.83 -11.90
C ALA A 205 25.99 -7.13 -11.81
N ALA A 206 25.59 -8.08 -10.98
CA ALA A 206 26.22 -9.41 -10.93
C ALA A 206 25.97 -10.22 -12.22
N VAL A 207 24.77 -10.13 -12.80
CA VAL A 207 24.51 -10.70 -14.14
C VAL A 207 25.42 -10.07 -15.18
N ALA A 208 25.60 -8.74 -15.15
CA ALA A 208 26.51 -8.07 -16.05
C ALA A 208 27.97 -8.56 -15.91
N VAL A 209 28.45 -8.76 -14.67
CA VAL A 209 29.79 -9.34 -14.41
C VAL A 209 29.88 -10.77 -14.94
N TRP A 210 28.84 -11.56 -14.76
CA TRP A 210 28.75 -12.92 -15.24
C TRP A 210 28.83 -12.98 -16.78
N VAL A 211 28.06 -12.17 -17.46
CA VAL A 211 28.06 -12.04 -18.93
C VAL A 211 29.41 -11.52 -19.42
N LEU A 212 30.01 -10.54 -18.73
CA LEU A 212 31.36 -10.03 -19.02
C LEU A 212 32.39 -11.17 -19.02
N TRP A 213 32.34 -12.03 -18.00
CA TRP A 213 33.28 -13.15 -17.88
C TRP A 213 33.03 -14.24 -18.93
N LEU A 214 31.76 -14.56 -19.21
CA LEU A 214 31.35 -15.57 -20.18
C LEU A 214 31.79 -15.22 -21.60
N PHE A 215 31.67 -13.94 -21.99
CA PHE A 215 32.00 -13.44 -23.34
C PHE A 215 33.28 -12.60 -23.39
N ARG A 216 34.20 -12.82 -22.46
CA ARG A 216 35.46 -12.05 -22.36
C ARG A 216 36.28 -12.03 -23.66
N GLY A 217 36.22 -13.08 -24.45
CA GLY A 217 36.95 -13.20 -25.74
C GLY A 217 36.37 -12.35 -26.89
N GLU A 218 35.12 -11.88 -26.76
CA GLU A 218 34.43 -11.11 -27.80
C GLU A 218 34.46 -9.59 -27.55
N LEU A 219 34.74 -9.19 -26.34
CA LEU A 219 34.66 -7.79 -25.88
C LEU A 219 35.92 -7.02 -26.22
N ARG A 220 35.85 -6.16 -27.26
CA ARG A 220 37.02 -5.35 -27.74
C ARG A 220 37.62 -4.43 -26.67
N ARG A 221 36.86 -4.03 -25.62
CA ARG A 221 37.28 -3.13 -24.53
C ARG A 221 36.97 -3.76 -23.16
N PHE A 222 37.44 -4.99 -22.96
CA PHE A 222 37.14 -5.74 -21.73
C PHE A 222 37.44 -4.93 -20.46
N ALA A 223 38.62 -4.29 -20.35
CA ALA A 223 38.99 -3.50 -19.18
C ALA A 223 38.03 -2.34 -18.88
N LEU A 224 37.47 -1.67 -19.93
CA LEU A 224 36.50 -0.60 -19.75
C LEU A 224 35.17 -1.14 -19.21
N HIS A 225 34.70 -2.29 -19.74
CA HIS A 225 33.48 -2.92 -19.23
C HIS A 225 33.65 -3.46 -17.81
N ALA A 226 34.83 -4.04 -17.50
CA ALA A 226 35.15 -4.48 -16.14
C ALA A 226 35.18 -3.31 -15.15
N ALA A 227 35.78 -2.19 -15.54
CA ALA A 227 35.79 -0.97 -14.73
C ALA A 227 34.35 -0.41 -14.52
N ALA A 228 33.50 -0.45 -15.56
CA ALA A 228 32.09 -0.05 -15.43
C ALA A 228 31.32 -0.95 -14.47
N CYS A 229 31.48 -2.28 -14.58
CA CYS A 229 30.89 -3.23 -13.62
C CYS A 229 31.34 -2.95 -12.18
N ALA A 230 32.66 -2.76 -11.98
CA ALA A 230 33.21 -2.46 -10.66
C ALA A 230 32.66 -1.12 -10.10
N ALA A 231 32.55 -0.10 -10.96
CA ALA A 231 32.00 1.21 -10.57
C ALA A 231 30.53 1.11 -10.15
N VAL A 232 29.69 0.42 -10.95
CA VAL A 232 28.26 0.27 -10.62
C VAL A 232 28.08 -0.56 -9.35
N LEU A 233 28.80 -1.69 -9.20
CA LEU A 233 28.78 -2.48 -7.96
C LEU A 233 29.25 -1.66 -6.76
N GLY A 234 30.30 -0.86 -6.91
CA GLY A 234 30.81 0.04 -5.87
C GLY A 234 29.77 1.08 -5.44
N VAL A 235 29.13 1.75 -6.41
CA VAL A 235 28.07 2.75 -6.14
C VAL A 235 26.89 2.10 -5.41
N LEU A 236 26.41 0.95 -5.90
CA LEU A 236 25.27 0.24 -5.29
C LEU A 236 25.62 -0.31 -3.90
N ALA A 237 26.85 -0.80 -3.70
CA ALA A 237 27.33 -1.26 -2.38
C ALA A 237 27.40 -0.10 -1.37
N VAL A 238 27.93 1.07 -1.77
CA VAL A 238 27.93 2.27 -0.93
C VAL A 238 26.50 2.73 -0.64
N ALA A 239 25.63 2.72 -1.66
CA ALA A 239 24.22 3.05 -1.47
C ALA A 239 23.52 2.08 -0.50
N MET A 240 23.82 0.77 -0.56
CA MET A 240 23.30 -0.24 0.37
C MET A 240 23.69 0.06 1.82
N LEU A 241 24.96 0.43 2.05
CA LEU A 241 25.46 0.81 3.38
C LEU A 241 24.82 2.10 3.90
N GLY A 242 24.51 3.04 3.00
CA GLY A 242 23.87 4.31 3.34
C GLY A 242 22.34 4.27 3.38
N ALA A 243 21.71 3.20 2.89
CA ALA A 243 20.26 3.12 2.69
C ALA A 243 19.46 3.37 3.97
N GLU A 244 19.93 2.84 5.11
CA GLU A 244 19.27 3.04 6.40
C GLU A 244 19.29 4.50 6.85
N ARG A 245 20.44 5.15 6.73
CA ARG A 245 20.58 6.58 7.08
C ARG A 245 19.68 7.44 6.21
N LEU A 246 19.60 7.11 4.91
CA LEU A 246 18.75 7.82 3.97
C LEU A 246 17.27 7.66 4.32
N THR A 247 16.81 6.44 4.59
CA THR A 247 15.43 6.16 4.98
C THR A 247 15.09 6.85 6.30
N THR A 248 15.97 6.75 7.29
CA THR A 248 15.79 7.43 8.59
C THR A 248 15.70 8.94 8.43
N TRP A 249 16.62 9.56 7.70
CA TRP A 249 16.59 11.00 7.45
C TRP A 249 15.32 11.45 6.72
N ALA A 250 14.87 10.68 5.72
CA ALA A 250 13.67 10.98 4.99
C ALA A 250 12.41 10.88 5.87
N GLU A 251 12.33 9.86 6.71
CA GLU A 251 11.23 9.70 7.66
C GLU A 251 11.24 10.76 8.76
N ASP A 252 12.41 11.07 9.34
CA ASP A 252 12.55 12.12 10.36
C ASP A 252 12.12 13.50 9.82
N SER A 253 12.35 13.74 8.53
CA SER A 253 11.89 14.97 7.85
C SER A 253 10.37 14.98 7.59
N PHE A 254 9.78 13.81 7.37
CA PHE A 254 8.35 13.66 7.11
C PHE A 254 7.51 13.74 8.40
N TYR A 255 7.96 13.06 9.47
CA TYR A 255 7.24 12.98 10.74
C TYR A 255 7.75 14.00 11.75
N GLY A 256 7.32 15.17 11.82
CA GLY A 256 7.80 16.18 12.78
C GLY A 256 7.88 15.68 14.23
N GLY A 257 9.07 15.70 14.82
CA GLY A 257 9.40 15.25 16.19
C GLY A 257 10.31 14.02 16.22
N ASP A 258 10.79 13.64 17.42
CA ASP A 258 11.64 12.46 17.59
C ASP A 258 10.82 11.17 17.42
N ILE A 259 11.23 10.29 16.52
CA ILE A 259 10.56 9.00 16.34
C ILE A 259 10.97 8.07 17.49
N ILE A 260 10.00 7.68 18.31
CA ILE A 260 10.18 6.77 19.45
C ILE A 260 9.80 5.33 19.14
N VAL A 261 8.95 5.11 18.13
CA VAL A 261 8.58 3.78 17.60
C VAL A 261 8.55 3.85 16.08
N ARG A 262 9.18 2.86 15.44
CA ARG A 262 9.21 2.67 13.99
C ARG A 262 9.13 1.19 13.68
N GLU A 263 7.93 0.69 13.49
CA GLU A 263 7.70 -0.73 13.29
C GLU A 263 6.74 -0.97 12.13
N SER A 264 6.84 -2.12 11.50
CA SER A 264 5.90 -2.56 10.46
C SER A 264 5.29 -3.88 10.90
N SER A 265 3.98 -3.96 10.85
CA SER A 265 3.24 -5.20 10.99
C SER A 265 2.89 -5.77 9.60
N ASP A 266 2.20 -6.91 9.58
CA ASP A 266 1.66 -7.49 8.33
C ASP A 266 0.57 -6.60 7.70
N TYR A 267 0.05 -5.63 8.44
CA TYR A 267 -1.10 -4.82 8.04
C TYR A 267 -0.74 -3.36 7.75
N GLN A 268 0.24 -2.81 8.50
CA GLN A 268 0.52 -1.38 8.45
C GLN A 268 1.89 -1.02 8.99
N ARG A 269 2.40 0.13 8.55
CA ARG A 269 3.56 0.76 9.15
C ARG A 269 3.13 1.67 10.28
N VAL A 270 3.66 1.44 11.47
CA VAL A 270 3.38 2.19 12.69
C VAL A 270 4.57 3.09 12.99
N VAL A 271 4.34 4.40 13.05
CA VAL A 271 5.33 5.38 13.47
C VAL A 271 4.75 6.20 14.61
N VAL A 272 5.49 6.26 15.72
CA VAL A 272 5.13 7.12 16.85
C VAL A 272 6.22 8.14 17.04
N THR A 273 5.86 9.41 17.08
CA THR A 273 6.77 10.50 17.39
C THR A 273 6.45 11.12 18.73
N ALA A 274 7.49 11.55 19.44
CA ALA A 274 7.37 12.33 20.66
C ALA A 274 8.17 13.62 20.54
N GLY A 275 7.76 14.66 21.27
CA GLY A 275 8.44 15.93 21.29
C GLY A 275 7.80 16.91 22.26
N SER A 276 8.27 18.16 22.27
CA SER A 276 7.67 19.22 23.10
C SER A 276 6.19 19.46 22.80
N GLY A 277 5.73 19.01 21.61
CA GLY A 277 4.35 19.04 21.16
C GLY A 277 3.46 17.93 21.72
N GLY A 278 4.00 16.86 22.26
CA GLY A 278 3.27 15.66 22.66
C GLY A 278 3.61 14.46 21.78
N VAL A 279 2.81 13.40 21.90
CA VAL A 279 2.94 12.16 21.14
C VAL A 279 1.98 12.19 19.95
N ARG A 280 2.47 11.71 18.80
CA ARG A 280 1.66 11.52 17.59
C ARG A 280 1.79 10.09 17.09
N LEU A 281 0.68 9.51 16.65
CA LEU A 281 0.65 8.22 15.99
C LEU A 281 0.36 8.43 14.49
N TYR A 282 1.15 7.75 13.67
CA TYR A 282 0.93 7.67 12.23
C TYR A 282 0.80 6.21 11.80
N LEU A 283 -0.22 5.92 11.01
CA LEU A 283 -0.42 4.62 10.35
C LEU A 283 -0.31 4.83 8.84
N ASN A 284 0.63 4.13 8.20
CA ASN A 284 0.92 4.29 6.77
C ASN A 284 1.11 5.76 6.35
N GLY A 285 1.76 6.57 7.20
CA GLY A 285 1.99 7.99 6.96
C GLY A 285 0.85 8.93 7.36
N ASN A 286 -0.34 8.41 7.64
CA ASN A 286 -1.50 9.21 8.04
C ASN A 286 -1.56 9.39 9.55
N LEU A 287 -1.70 10.65 10.00
CA LEU A 287 -1.87 10.98 11.42
C LEU A 287 -3.16 10.36 11.94
N GLN A 288 -3.08 9.59 13.05
CA GLN A 288 -4.24 8.98 13.69
C GLN A 288 -4.65 9.74 14.95
N PHE A 289 -3.71 10.21 15.73
CA PHE A 289 -3.97 11.10 16.84
C PHE A 289 -2.76 11.96 17.21
N HIS A 290 -3.05 13.05 17.92
CA HIS A 290 -2.08 13.87 18.65
C HIS A 290 -2.50 13.96 20.12
N SER A 291 -1.61 13.64 21.04
CA SER A 291 -1.96 13.53 22.48
C SER A 291 -2.44 14.83 23.15
N ARG A 292 -2.27 15.98 22.48
CA ARG A 292 -2.75 17.28 23.00
C ARG A 292 -4.25 17.47 22.83
N ASP A 293 -4.84 16.90 21.79
CA ASP A 293 -6.22 17.18 21.38
C ASP A 293 -7.06 15.93 21.06
N GLU A 294 -6.49 14.74 21.14
CA GLU A 294 -7.18 13.46 20.89
C GLU A 294 -8.42 13.28 21.77
N TYR A 295 -8.44 13.87 22.95
CA TYR A 295 -9.61 13.81 23.83
C TYR A 295 -10.86 14.42 23.18
N ARG A 296 -10.71 15.43 22.32
CA ARG A 296 -11.85 16.01 21.58
C ARG A 296 -12.48 15.00 20.64
N TYR A 297 -11.64 14.22 19.97
CA TYR A 297 -12.07 13.15 19.10
C TYR A 297 -12.72 12.01 19.89
N HIS A 298 -12.03 11.46 20.88
CA HIS A 298 -12.50 10.27 21.60
C HIS A 298 -13.70 10.56 22.53
N GLU A 299 -13.76 11.73 23.16
CA GLU A 299 -14.94 12.15 23.89
C GLU A 299 -16.15 12.29 22.95
N SER A 300 -15.96 12.89 21.76
CA SER A 300 -17.03 13.04 20.76
C SER A 300 -17.47 11.70 20.20
N LEU A 301 -16.54 10.77 19.94
CA LEU A 301 -16.85 9.45 19.43
C LEU A 301 -17.64 8.60 20.42
N VAL A 302 -17.28 8.65 21.72
CA VAL A 302 -17.77 7.67 22.70
C VAL A 302 -18.99 8.15 23.46
N HIS A 303 -18.90 9.32 24.10
CA HIS A 303 -19.86 9.70 25.11
C HIS A 303 -21.28 10.01 24.62
N PRO A 304 -21.50 10.63 23.43
CA PRO A 304 -22.85 10.96 23.02
C PRO A 304 -23.75 9.74 22.83
N ALA A 305 -23.20 8.61 22.34
CA ALA A 305 -23.95 7.37 22.15
C ALA A 305 -24.15 6.61 23.47
N LEU A 306 -23.09 6.44 24.27
CA LEU A 306 -23.16 5.71 25.53
C LEU A 306 -24.08 6.42 26.56
N ALA A 307 -23.94 7.72 26.66
CA ALA A 307 -24.76 8.51 27.60
C ALA A 307 -26.24 8.55 27.19
N ALA A 308 -26.55 8.61 25.90
CA ALA A 308 -27.92 8.57 25.39
C ALA A 308 -28.58 7.19 25.56
N HIS A 309 -27.81 6.11 25.60
CA HIS A 309 -28.32 4.77 25.94
C HIS A 309 -28.75 4.74 27.44
N GLY A 310 -28.04 5.42 28.31
CA GLY A 310 -28.35 5.61 29.73
C GLY A 310 -27.78 4.52 30.64
N ALA A 311 -27.79 3.25 30.24
CA ALA A 311 -27.27 2.12 31.02
C ALA A 311 -26.62 1.06 30.14
N PRO A 312 -25.56 1.40 29.33
CA PRO A 312 -24.87 0.41 28.50
C PRO A 312 -24.07 -0.54 29.40
N ARG A 313 -24.21 -1.84 29.19
CA ARG A 313 -23.46 -2.90 29.86
C ARG A 313 -22.43 -3.55 28.99
N ARG A 314 -22.82 -3.85 27.74
CA ARG A 314 -21.97 -4.53 26.75
C ARG A 314 -21.66 -3.57 25.61
N VAL A 315 -20.40 -3.26 25.43
CA VAL A 315 -19.93 -2.35 24.38
C VAL A 315 -19.00 -3.08 23.43
N LEU A 316 -19.19 -2.86 22.14
CA LEU A 316 -18.28 -3.32 21.08
C LEU A 316 -17.50 -2.12 20.56
N VAL A 317 -16.18 -2.26 20.47
CA VAL A 317 -15.30 -1.30 19.80
C VAL A 317 -14.67 -2.00 18.61
N LEU A 318 -14.85 -1.45 17.41
CA LEU A 318 -14.34 -1.97 16.17
C LEU A 318 -13.23 -1.03 15.66
N GLY A 319 -11.98 -1.52 15.62
CA GLY A 319 -10.79 -0.68 15.49
C GLY A 319 -10.37 -0.06 16.82
N GLY A 320 -9.59 1.03 16.78
CA GLY A 320 -9.14 1.72 18.00
C GLY A 320 -8.17 0.89 18.84
N GLY A 321 -7.26 0.15 18.20
CA GLY A 321 -6.25 -0.71 18.85
C GLY A 321 -5.25 0.05 19.74
N ASP A 322 -5.25 1.38 19.70
CA ASP A 322 -4.50 2.25 20.61
C ASP A 322 -5.12 2.34 22.03
N GLY A 323 -6.39 1.92 22.18
CA GLY A 323 -7.09 1.88 23.45
C GLY A 323 -7.61 3.24 23.96
N LEU A 324 -7.55 4.31 23.15
CA LEU A 324 -8.03 5.63 23.57
C LEU A 324 -9.57 5.69 23.61
N ALA A 325 -10.25 5.08 22.64
CA ALA A 325 -11.69 4.90 22.69
C ALA A 325 -12.11 4.01 23.88
N LEU A 326 -11.36 2.93 24.16
CA LEU A 326 -11.59 2.08 25.34
C LEU A 326 -11.49 2.86 26.64
N ARG A 327 -10.50 3.76 26.78
CA ARG A 327 -10.35 4.64 27.94
C ARG A 327 -11.64 5.41 28.22
N GLU A 328 -12.24 5.99 27.20
CA GLU A 328 -13.46 6.77 27.34
C GLU A 328 -14.69 5.87 27.62
N VAL A 329 -14.80 4.71 26.99
CA VAL A 329 -15.85 3.71 27.26
C VAL A 329 -15.82 3.29 28.74
N LEU A 330 -14.64 3.01 29.28
CA LEU A 330 -14.46 2.54 30.66
C LEU A 330 -14.77 3.60 31.72
N ARG A 331 -14.93 4.87 31.34
CA ARG A 331 -15.43 5.95 32.23
C ARG A 331 -16.93 5.82 32.56
N HIS A 332 -17.66 4.99 31.83
CA HIS A 332 -19.05 4.69 32.14
C HIS A 332 -19.10 3.52 33.15
N PRO A 333 -19.51 3.78 34.41
CA PRO A 333 -19.42 2.76 35.46
C PRO A 333 -20.36 1.57 35.22
N GLY A 334 -21.45 1.77 34.46
CA GLY A 334 -22.39 0.71 34.09
C GLY A 334 -21.87 -0.28 33.08
N VAL A 335 -20.76 0.01 32.41
CA VAL A 335 -20.17 -0.89 31.42
C VAL A 335 -19.50 -2.07 32.11
N GLU A 336 -20.04 -3.26 31.89
CA GLU A 336 -19.58 -4.50 32.51
C GLU A 336 -18.53 -5.20 31.62
N GLN A 337 -18.73 -5.18 30.28
CA GLN A 337 -17.86 -5.84 29.32
C GLN A 337 -17.67 -4.99 28.06
N VAL A 338 -16.43 -4.88 27.62
CA VAL A 338 -16.06 -4.29 26.32
C VAL A 338 -15.37 -5.35 25.48
N THR A 339 -15.84 -5.55 24.25
CA THR A 339 -15.14 -6.35 23.26
C THR A 339 -14.45 -5.40 22.28
N LEU A 340 -13.13 -5.47 22.19
CA LEU A 340 -12.33 -4.76 21.20
C LEU A 340 -12.01 -5.72 20.05
N VAL A 341 -12.41 -5.39 18.84
CA VAL A 341 -12.03 -6.14 17.62
C VAL A 341 -11.06 -5.29 16.82
N GLU A 342 -9.79 -5.66 16.84
CA GLU A 342 -8.70 -4.97 16.16
C GLU A 342 -7.97 -5.91 15.21
N LEU A 343 -7.76 -5.45 13.97
CA LEU A 343 -7.11 -6.27 12.94
C LEU A 343 -5.66 -6.58 13.29
N ASP A 344 -4.94 -5.59 13.79
CA ASP A 344 -3.49 -5.65 13.99
C ASP A 344 -3.12 -5.97 15.44
N PRO A 345 -2.71 -7.22 15.74
CA PRO A 345 -2.27 -7.59 17.09
C PRO A 345 -1.02 -6.83 17.54
N HIS A 346 -0.26 -6.25 16.60
CA HIS A 346 0.89 -5.43 16.92
C HIS A 346 0.47 -4.12 17.60
N MET A 347 -0.58 -3.47 17.12
CA MET A 347 -1.12 -2.24 17.71
C MET A 347 -1.54 -2.46 19.15
N THR A 348 -2.36 -3.48 19.41
CA THR A 348 -2.84 -3.76 20.78
C THR A 348 -1.69 -4.10 21.74
N ARG A 349 -0.68 -4.87 21.29
CA ARG A 349 0.51 -5.18 22.10
C ARG A 349 1.35 -3.93 22.38
N LEU A 350 1.63 -3.13 21.36
CA LEU A 350 2.43 -1.92 21.47
C LEU A 350 1.82 -0.95 22.49
N PHE A 351 0.52 -0.66 22.36
CA PHE A 351 -0.19 0.27 23.24
C PHE A 351 -0.51 -0.30 24.63
N ALA A 352 -0.44 -1.60 24.82
CA ALA A 352 -0.53 -2.23 26.15
C ALA A 352 0.83 -2.26 26.87
N SER A 353 1.96 -2.39 26.15
CA SER A 353 3.26 -2.66 26.75
C SER A 353 4.21 -1.46 26.79
N HIS A 354 4.14 -0.53 25.82
CA HIS A 354 5.04 0.62 25.78
C HIS A 354 4.61 1.67 26.83
N PRO A 355 5.46 2.02 27.81
CA PRO A 355 5.04 2.82 28.97
C PRO A 355 4.39 4.16 28.62
N ALA A 356 4.96 4.91 27.66
CA ALA A 356 4.41 6.19 27.25
C ALA A 356 3.05 6.07 26.55
N LEU A 357 2.82 4.99 25.79
CA LEU A 357 1.58 4.75 25.04
C LEU A 357 0.49 4.18 25.96
N ALA A 358 0.83 3.23 26.83
CA ALA A 358 -0.07 2.71 27.84
C ALA A 358 -0.54 3.80 28.82
N ALA A 359 0.30 4.78 29.13
CA ALA A 359 -0.08 5.93 29.93
C ALA A 359 -1.15 6.80 29.24
N LEU A 360 -1.11 6.93 27.90
CA LEU A 360 -2.10 7.71 27.13
C LEU A 360 -3.50 7.10 27.23
N ASN A 361 -3.60 5.76 27.12
CA ASN A 361 -4.89 5.07 27.23
C ASN A 361 -5.27 4.72 28.70
N GLY A 362 -4.46 5.13 29.68
CA GLY A 362 -4.73 4.86 31.08
C GLY A 362 -4.75 3.38 31.45
N GLY A 363 -4.04 2.53 30.70
CA GLY A 363 -4.01 1.08 30.89
C GLY A 363 -5.32 0.38 30.47
N ALA A 364 -6.16 1.01 29.65
CA ALA A 364 -7.47 0.49 29.26
C ALA A 364 -7.41 -0.90 28.62
N LEU A 365 -6.37 -1.18 27.80
CA LEU A 365 -6.16 -2.48 27.16
C LEU A 365 -5.89 -3.62 28.16
N ALA A 366 -5.39 -3.32 29.35
CA ALA A 366 -5.15 -4.29 30.42
C ALA A 366 -6.33 -4.46 31.40
N SER A 367 -7.44 -3.76 31.17
CA SER A 367 -8.62 -3.82 32.05
C SER A 367 -9.28 -5.21 32.02
N ALA A 368 -9.63 -5.76 33.18
CA ALA A 368 -10.37 -7.01 33.29
C ALA A 368 -11.77 -6.97 32.60
N ARG A 369 -12.32 -5.79 32.34
CA ARG A 369 -13.58 -5.62 31.60
C ARG A 369 -13.40 -5.69 30.08
N VAL A 370 -12.17 -5.72 29.56
CA VAL A 370 -11.86 -5.67 28.13
C VAL A 370 -11.46 -7.05 27.62
N ARG A 371 -12.14 -7.51 26.58
CA ARG A 371 -11.78 -8.69 25.78
C ARG A 371 -11.25 -8.22 24.43
N ILE A 372 -10.00 -8.50 24.14
CA ILE A 372 -9.37 -8.17 22.84
C ILE A 372 -9.48 -9.37 21.91
N VAL A 373 -9.95 -9.12 20.68
CA VAL A 373 -10.05 -10.09 19.60
C VAL A 373 -9.30 -9.53 18.39
N ASN A 374 -8.14 -10.11 18.05
CA ASN A 374 -7.37 -9.66 16.90
C ASN A 374 -7.80 -10.42 15.65
N THR A 375 -8.66 -9.78 14.85
CA THR A 375 -9.20 -10.31 13.59
C THR A 375 -9.84 -9.20 12.74
N ASP A 376 -10.16 -9.51 11.47
CA ASP A 376 -10.92 -8.62 10.60
C ASP A 376 -12.34 -8.42 11.14
N ALA A 377 -12.71 -7.17 11.41
CA ALA A 377 -14.00 -6.79 11.98
C ALA A 377 -15.19 -7.19 11.08
N TYR A 378 -15.01 -7.15 9.75
CA TYR A 378 -16.05 -7.56 8.80
C TYR A 378 -16.38 -9.05 8.92
N THR A 379 -15.33 -9.89 8.99
CA THR A 379 -15.46 -11.34 9.16
C THR A 379 -15.97 -11.69 10.57
N TRP A 380 -15.50 -10.99 11.60
CA TRP A 380 -15.94 -11.22 12.97
C TRP A 380 -17.43 -10.94 13.15
N LEU A 381 -17.92 -9.81 12.61
CA LEU A 381 -19.37 -9.48 12.64
C LEU A 381 -20.25 -10.46 11.84
N GLU A 382 -19.67 -11.19 10.89
CA GLU A 382 -20.38 -12.24 10.16
C GLU A 382 -20.59 -13.50 11.01
N GLN A 383 -19.64 -13.78 11.91
CA GLN A 383 -19.58 -15.01 12.70
C GLN A 383 -20.13 -14.87 14.12
N THR A 384 -20.29 -13.64 14.63
CA THR A 384 -20.73 -13.44 16.00
C THR A 384 -22.25 -13.44 16.13
N ASP A 385 -22.76 -14.12 17.15
CA ASP A 385 -24.15 -14.05 17.60
C ASP A 385 -24.32 -13.11 18.82
N GLU A 386 -23.25 -12.46 19.25
CA GLU A 386 -23.28 -11.55 20.39
C GLU A 386 -24.00 -10.25 20.04
N THR A 387 -24.71 -9.67 21.03
CA THR A 387 -25.35 -8.36 20.89
C THR A 387 -24.80 -7.36 21.90
N PHE A 388 -24.75 -6.09 21.49
CA PHE A 388 -24.14 -5.01 22.24
C PHE A 388 -25.09 -3.81 22.37
N ASP A 389 -25.05 -3.16 23.51
CA ASP A 389 -25.86 -1.98 23.79
C ASP A 389 -25.34 -0.76 23.01
N VAL A 390 -24.03 -0.66 22.84
CA VAL A 390 -23.40 0.35 22.00
C VAL A 390 -22.26 -0.27 21.19
N ILE A 391 -22.18 0.13 19.92
CA ILE A 391 -21.11 -0.23 18.99
C ILE A 391 -20.35 1.06 18.62
N VAL A 392 -19.06 1.13 18.91
CA VAL A 392 -18.17 2.22 18.53
C VAL A 392 -17.34 1.76 17.34
N VAL A 393 -17.44 2.46 16.22
CA VAL A 393 -16.70 2.18 14.99
C VAL A 393 -15.63 3.23 14.81
N ASP A 394 -14.39 2.82 15.04
CA ASP A 394 -13.18 3.65 15.07
C ASP A 394 -12.13 3.13 14.09
N PHE A 395 -12.49 3.16 12.81
CA PHE A 395 -11.61 2.72 11.71
C PHE A 395 -10.85 3.90 11.10
N PRO A 396 -9.69 3.65 10.47
CA PRO A 396 -9.05 4.64 9.61
C PRO A 396 -9.96 5.06 8.45
N ASP A 397 -9.71 6.25 7.90
CA ASP A 397 -10.43 6.77 6.73
C ASP A 397 -10.39 5.80 5.53
N PRO A 398 -11.43 5.80 4.67
CA PRO A 398 -11.59 4.86 3.55
C PRO A 398 -10.67 5.18 2.38
N THR A 399 -9.35 5.19 2.61
CA THR A 399 -8.31 5.52 1.63
C THR A 399 -8.06 4.44 0.57
N ASN A 400 -8.65 3.26 0.72
CA ASN A 400 -8.55 2.15 -0.24
C ASN A 400 -9.75 1.20 -0.11
N PHE A 401 -9.88 0.25 -1.05
CA PHE A 401 -11.02 -0.68 -1.07
C PHE A 401 -11.09 -1.61 0.15
N SER A 402 -9.94 -1.95 0.75
CA SER A 402 -9.91 -2.78 1.95
C SER A 402 -10.49 -2.07 3.17
N LEU A 403 -10.28 -0.77 3.31
CA LEU A 403 -10.92 0.07 4.31
C LEU A 403 -12.34 0.45 3.90
N GLY A 404 -12.56 0.76 2.62
CA GLY A 404 -13.87 1.13 2.08
C GLY A 404 -14.95 0.08 2.28
N LYS A 405 -14.59 -1.24 2.35
CA LYS A 405 -15.55 -2.33 2.67
C LYS A 405 -16.19 -2.16 4.05
N LEU A 406 -15.47 -1.56 5.02
CA LEU A 406 -15.91 -1.35 6.40
C LEU A 406 -16.93 -0.20 6.55
N TYR A 407 -17.21 0.52 5.46
CA TYR A 407 -18.18 1.60 5.38
C TYR A 407 -19.31 1.30 4.38
N THR A 408 -19.54 0.02 4.08
CA THR A 408 -20.59 -0.41 3.12
C THR A 408 -21.90 -0.76 3.79
N THR A 409 -22.98 -0.76 3.02
CA THR A 409 -24.28 -1.26 3.46
C THR A 409 -24.18 -2.66 4.03
N SER A 410 -23.37 -3.53 3.44
CA SER A 410 -23.16 -4.91 3.90
C SER A 410 -22.49 -4.96 5.29
N PHE A 411 -21.53 -4.07 5.56
CA PHE A 411 -20.92 -3.95 6.89
C PHE A 411 -21.91 -3.45 7.93
N TYR A 412 -22.63 -2.37 7.63
CA TYR A 412 -23.59 -1.79 8.58
C TYR A 412 -24.80 -2.71 8.86
N GLN A 413 -25.22 -3.54 7.90
CA GLN A 413 -26.23 -4.59 8.13
C GLN A 413 -25.73 -5.64 9.15
N ARG A 414 -24.43 -6.02 9.09
CA ARG A 414 -23.85 -6.93 10.07
C ARG A 414 -23.75 -6.26 11.45
N ALA A 415 -23.29 -5.03 11.51
CA ALA A 415 -23.21 -4.27 12.74
C ALA A 415 -24.61 -4.04 13.38
N ASP A 416 -25.64 -3.77 12.55
CA ASP A 416 -27.02 -3.66 13.03
C ASP A 416 -27.53 -4.98 13.66
N ARG A 417 -27.20 -6.14 13.08
CA ARG A 417 -27.54 -7.44 13.69
C ARG A 417 -26.93 -7.64 15.07
N ALA A 418 -25.70 -7.18 15.25
CA ALA A 418 -25.01 -7.20 16.55
C ALA A 418 -25.46 -6.10 17.51
N LEU A 419 -26.36 -5.20 17.09
CA LEU A 419 -26.88 -4.14 17.93
C LEU A 419 -28.10 -4.63 18.72
N ALA A 420 -28.07 -4.49 20.04
CA ALA A 420 -29.18 -4.82 20.93
C ALA A 420 -30.42 -3.97 20.63
N ALA A 421 -31.59 -4.42 21.08
CA ALA A 421 -32.81 -3.64 20.97
C ALA A 421 -32.67 -2.30 21.74
N GLY A 422 -32.82 -1.18 21.04
CA GLY A 422 -32.64 0.15 21.62
C GLY A 422 -31.18 0.61 21.74
N GLY A 423 -30.22 -0.15 21.22
CA GLY A 423 -28.81 0.21 21.16
C GLY A 423 -28.50 1.31 20.14
N TYR A 424 -27.30 1.86 20.24
CA TYR A 424 -26.76 2.84 19.30
C TYR A 424 -25.42 2.38 18.75
N MET A 425 -25.18 2.68 17.48
CA MET A 425 -23.86 2.61 16.85
C MET A 425 -23.37 4.03 16.63
N VAL A 426 -22.11 4.30 16.93
CA VAL A 426 -21.43 5.54 16.57
C VAL A 426 -20.31 5.24 15.62
N VAL A 427 -20.22 6.01 14.54
CA VAL A 427 -19.24 5.81 13.47
C VAL A 427 -18.42 7.08 13.33
N GLN A 428 -17.09 6.97 13.47
CA GLN A 428 -16.21 8.01 13.00
C GLN A 428 -16.32 8.11 11.48
N THR A 429 -16.21 9.31 10.95
CA THR A 429 -16.21 9.57 9.52
C THR A 429 -15.12 10.59 9.21
N THR A 430 -15.00 10.96 7.96
CA THR A 430 -14.03 11.99 7.57
C THR A 430 -14.53 13.41 7.89
N SER A 431 -13.74 14.43 7.52
CA SER A 431 -14.11 15.84 7.70
C SER A 431 -15.32 16.25 6.85
N PRO A 432 -16.42 16.75 7.44
CA PRO A 432 -17.54 17.28 6.67
C PRO A 432 -17.21 18.60 5.92
N LEU A 433 -16.14 19.29 6.32
CA LEU A 433 -15.66 20.52 5.66
C LEU A 433 -14.81 20.20 4.43
N ILE A 434 -13.86 19.27 4.56
CA ILE A 434 -12.89 18.93 3.51
C ILE A 434 -13.48 17.89 2.56
N ALA A 435 -14.06 16.82 3.10
CA ALA A 435 -14.60 15.70 2.35
C ALA A 435 -16.12 15.57 2.55
N ARG A 436 -16.81 16.65 2.19
CA ARG A 436 -18.24 16.85 2.45
C ARG A 436 -19.10 15.72 1.87
N LYS A 437 -18.90 15.39 0.61
CA LYS A 437 -19.67 14.34 -0.05
C LYS A 437 -19.38 12.97 0.53
N SER A 438 -18.12 12.69 0.90
CA SER A 438 -17.71 11.46 1.58
C SER A 438 -18.39 11.31 2.93
N TYR A 439 -18.42 12.36 3.74
CA TYR A 439 -19.13 12.39 5.00
C TYR A 439 -20.62 12.04 4.82
N TRP A 440 -21.31 12.72 3.90
CA TRP A 440 -22.73 12.47 3.64
C TRP A 440 -22.99 11.13 2.92
N THR A 441 -21.99 10.54 2.27
CA THR A 441 -22.06 9.17 1.75
C THR A 441 -22.14 8.15 2.88
N VAL A 442 -21.38 8.34 3.97
CA VAL A 442 -21.49 7.46 5.16
C VAL A 442 -22.88 7.57 5.79
N VAL A 443 -23.40 8.78 5.96
CA VAL A 443 -24.76 9.00 6.46
C VAL A 443 -25.79 8.29 5.58
N ALA A 444 -25.74 8.52 4.25
CA ALA A 444 -26.65 7.89 3.30
C ALA A 444 -26.55 6.35 3.31
N THR A 445 -25.37 5.81 3.57
CA THR A 445 -25.14 4.36 3.66
C THR A 445 -25.80 3.75 4.89
N LEU A 446 -25.74 4.41 6.04
CA LEU A 446 -26.41 4.03 7.27
C LEU A 446 -27.94 4.12 7.11
N GLU A 447 -28.44 5.18 6.50
CA GLU A 447 -29.87 5.35 6.20
C GLU A 447 -30.38 4.28 5.22
N ALA A 448 -29.57 3.88 4.23
CA ALA A 448 -29.92 2.83 3.27
C ALA A 448 -30.05 1.44 3.91
N VAL A 449 -29.51 1.24 5.11
CA VAL A 449 -29.69 0.02 5.94
C VAL A 449 -30.96 0.09 6.80
N GLY A 450 -31.64 1.25 6.83
CA GLY A 450 -32.85 1.46 7.62
C GLY A 450 -32.61 2.03 9.02
N LEU A 451 -31.42 2.52 9.29
CA LEU A 451 -31.08 3.15 10.58
C LEU A 451 -31.46 4.64 10.58
N SER A 452 -31.95 5.11 11.71
CA SER A 452 -32.10 6.53 12.00
C SER A 452 -30.73 7.12 12.32
N THR A 453 -30.32 8.18 11.63
CA THR A 453 -29.00 8.79 11.79
C THR A 453 -29.08 10.15 12.47
N THR A 454 -28.06 10.45 13.26
CA THR A 454 -27.82 11.77 13.85
C THR A 454 -26.38 12.15 13.54
N PRO A 455 -26.15 12.89 12.45
CA PRO A 455 -24.83 13.40 12.08
C PRO A 455 -24.42 14.54 13.00
N TYR A 456 -23.13 14.61 13.33
CA TYR A 456 -22.53 15.70 14.11
C TYR A 456 -21.04 15.82 13.81
N HIS A 457 -20.42 16.91 14.28
CA HIS A 457 -18.99 17.13 14.07
C HIS A 457 -18.37 17.80 15.29
N ALA A 458 -17.04 17.72 15.39
CA ALA A 458 -16.26 18.40 16.41
C ALA A 458 -14.95 18.92 15.83
N HIS A 459 -14.52 20.09 16.27
CA HIS A 459 -13.22 20.63 15.91
C HIS A 459 -12.12 19.96 16.72
N VAL A 460 -11.23 19.23 16.03
CA VAL A 460 -10.01 18.61 16.57
C VAL A 460 -8.81 19.34 15.96
N PRO A 461 -8.06 20.14 16.72
CA PRO A 461 -7.03 21.03 16.15
C PRO A 461 -6.02 20.37 15.22
N SER A 462 -5.67 19.08 15.45
CA SER A 462 -4.76 18.33 14.59
C SER A 462 -5.40 17.80 13.29
N PHE A 463 -6.74 17.72 13.20
CA PHE A 463 -7.49 17.20 12.06
C PHE A 463 -8.42 18.25 11.40
N GLY A 464 -8.71 19.36 12.08
CA GLY A 464 -9.76 20.31 11.71
C GLY A 464 -11.15 19.83 12.14
N GLU A 465 -12.18 20.17 11.34
CA GLU A 465 -13.54 19.70 11.58
C GLU A 465 -13.66 18.21 11.26
N TRP A 466 -13.98 17.41 12.28
CA TRP A 466 -14.09 15.96 12.16
C TRP A 466 -15.53 15.49 12.36
N GLY A 467 -15.97 14.55 11.54
CA GLY A 467 -17.35 14.12 11.48
C GLY A 467 -17.59 12.81 12.22
N PHE A 468 -18.78 12.68 12.79
CA PHE A 468 -19.29 11.49 13.47
C PHE A 468 -20.76 11.30 13.11
N VAL A 469 -21.24 10.06 13.19
CA VAL A 469 -22.65 9.74 13.01
C VAL A 469 -23.10 8.75 14.07
N ILE A 470 -24.12 9.10 14.84
CA ILE A 470 -24.83 8.15 15.68
C ILE A 470 -25.95 7.54 14.84
N ALA A 471 -26.06 6.22 14.85
CA ALA A 471 -27.09 5.48 14.13
C ALA A 471 -27.77 4.45 15.05
N GLY A 472 -29.01 4.18 14.81
CA GLY A 472 -29.76 3.18 15.58
C GLY A 472 -31.14 2.93 14.98
N ARG A 473 -31.86 1.90 15.47
CA ARG A 473 -33.22 1.62 15.02
C ARG A 473 -34.26 2.63 15.56
N ARG A 474 -33.83 3.49 16.49
CA ARG A 474 -34.60 4.61 17.03
C ARG A 474 -33.80 5.91 16.92
N PRO A 475 -34.47 7.08 16.81
CA PRO A 475 -33.79 8.35 16.82
C PRO A 475 -32.98 8.55 18.10
N TRP A 476 -31.79 9.10 17.96
CA TRP A 476 -30.96 9.51 19.09
C TRP A 476 -31.60 10.69 19.81
N ARG A 477 -31.44 10.75 21.12
CA ARG A 477 -31.88 11.86 21.98
C ARG A 477 -30.73 12.36 22.79
N LEU A 478 -30.73 13.66 23.11
CA LEU A 478 -29.76 14.25 24.01
C LEU A 478 -29.72 13.50 25.34
N PRO A 479 -28.54 13.11 25.82
CA PRO A 479 -28.41 12.44 27.12
C PRO A 479 -28.78 13.36 28.26
N ALA A 480 -29.24 12.78 29.36
CA ALA A 480 -29.56 13.53 30.59
C ALA A 480 -28.30 13.91 31.38
N ALA A 481 -27.22 13.15 31.26
CA ALA A 481 -25.95 13.38 31.94
C ALA A 481 -24.78 12.87 31.12
N LEU A 482 -23.60 13.43 31.30
CA LEU A 482 -22.32 12.97 30.81
C LEU A 482 -21.43 12.51 31.98
N PRO A 483 -20.43 11.64 31.75
CA PRO A 483 -19.45 11.31 32.76
C PRO A 483 -18.72 12.56 33.27
N PRO A 484 -18.37 12.60 34.56
CA PRO A 484 -17.66 13.75 35.13
C PRO A 484 -16.22 13.84 34.60
N GLY A 485 -15.69 15.07 34.61
CA GLY A 485 -14.28 15.33 34.28
C GLY A 485 -13.93 15.17 32.79
N LEU A 486 -14.89 15.34 31.88
CA LEU A 486 -14.62 15.50 30.46
C LEU A 486 -13.91 16.84 30.22
N ARG A 487 -13.03 16.86 29.23
CA ARG A 487 -12.21 18.04 28.91
C ARG A 487 -12.85 18.92 27.84
N PHE A 488 -13.70 18.32 27.00
CA PHE A 488 -14.31 18.97 25.85
C PHE A 488 -15.84 18.97 25.88
N LEU A 489 -16.45 17.81 26.03
CA LEU A 489 -17.91 17.69 25.95
C LEU A 489 -18.61 18.22 27.21
N THR A 490 -19.64 19.03 26.97
CA THR A 490 -20.62 19.43 27.99
C THR A 490 -22.03 19.20 27.44
N LEU A 491 -23.03 19.09 28.36
CA LEU A 491 -24.43 18.95 27.92
C LEU A 491 -24.91 20.17 27.13
N GLU A 492 -24.49 21.37 27.53
CA GLU A 492 -24.83 22.63 26.87
C GLU A 492 -24.13 22.75 25.49
N GLY A 493 -22.93 22.15 25.32
CA GLY A 493 -22.16 22.19 24.10
C GLY A 493 -22.64 21.20 23.02
N LEU A 494 -23.24 20.06 23.44
CA LEU A 494 -23.68 19.02 22.50
C LEU A 494 -24.60 19.51 21.38
N PRO A 495 -25.60 20.38 21.58
CA PRO A 495 -26.46 20.88 20.51
C PRO A 495 -25.71 21.66 19.43
N ALA A 496 -24.60 22.32 19.78
CA ALA A 496 -23.78 23.04 18.79
C ALA A 496 -23.06 22.10 17.81
N LEU A 497 -22.67 20.91 18.27
CA LEU A 497 -22.02 19.90 17.42
C LEU A 497 -22.96 19.32 16.34
N LEU A 498 -24.28 19.47 16.51
CA LEU A 498 -25.30 19.02 15.55
C LEU A 498 -25.57 20.05 14.44
N GLN A 499 -25.00 21.24 14.52
CA GLN A 499 -25.27 22.33 13.60
C GLN A 499 -24.23 22.35 12.48
N PHE A 500 -24.68 22.21 11.24
CA PHE A 500 -23.84 22.24 10.06
C PHE A 500 -23.98 23.59 9.33
N PRO A 501 -22.92 24.39 9.22
CA PRO A 501 -22.94 25.60 8.40
C PRO A 501 -23.10 25.23 6.90
N PRO A 502 -23.44 26.21 6.02
CA PRO A 502 -23.78 25.95 4.62
C PRO A 502 -22.74 25.17 3.82
N ASP A 503 -21.46 25.36 4.11
CA ASP A 503 -20.32 24.68 3.46
C ASP A 503 -20.15 23.22 3.91
N MET A 504 -20.71 22.84 5.06
CA MET A 504 -20.73 21.46 5.56
C MET A 504 -22.12 20.81 5.50
N ALA A 505 -23.16 21.56 5.13
CA ALA A 505 -24.54 21.11 5.10
C ALA A 505 -24.73 19.92 4.14
N ARG A 506 -25.81 19.16 4.36
CA ARG A 506 -26.14 17.93 3.62
C ARG A 506 -26.13 18.16 2.10
N VAL A 507 -25.51 17.23 1.39
CA VAL A 507 -25.51 17.14 -0.08
C VAL A 507 -26.07 15.78 -0.51
N PRO A 508 -26.61 15.65 -1.73
CA PRO A 508 -27.00 14.35 -2.28
C PRO A 508 -25.77 13.44 -2.37
N ALA A 509 -25.90 12.24 -1.79
CA ALA A 509 -24.85 11.23 -1.76
C ALA A 509 -25.44 9.84 -1.99
N ALA A 510 -24.73 8.99 -2.71
CA ALA A 510 -25.11 7.62 -2.95
C ALA A 510 -24.64 6.71 -1.80
N ALA A 511 -25.40 5.67 -1.49
CA ALA A 511 -24.96 4.68 -0.51
C ALA A 511 -23.72 3.91 -1.01
N ASN A 512 -22.74 3.73 -0.15
CA ASN A 512 -21.53 2.95 -0.41
C ASN A 512 -21.86 1.44 -0.32
N ARG A 513 -21.53 0.70 -1.36
CA ARG A 513 -21.77 -0.75 -1.46
C ARG A 513 -20.48 -1.45 -1.88
N LEU A 514 -20.37 -2.75 -1.59
CA LEU A 514 -19.23 -3.55 -2.07
C LEU A 514 -19.08 -3.50 -3.60
N SER A 515 -20.19 -3.34 -4.33
CA SER A 515 -20.21 -3.33 -5.80
C SER A 515 -19.84 -1.98 -6.42
N ASN A 516 -19.97 -0.85 -5.70
CA ASN A 516 -19.73 0.47 -6.27
C ASN A 516 -18.54 1.22 -5.63
N GLN A 517 -18.19 0.90 -4.37
CA GLN A 517 -17.07 1.49 -3.62
C GLN A 517 -17.00 3.04 -3.76
N VAL A 518 -18.16 3.68 -3.88
CA VAL A 518 -18.27 5.11 -4.21
C VAL A 518 -17.57 6.00 -3.18
N LEU A 519 -17.53 5.55 -1.93
CA LEU A 519 -16.90 6.30 -0.84
C LEU A 519 -15.39 6.47 -1.06
N VAL A 520 -14.70 5.40 -1.47
CA VAL A 520 -13.24 5.44 -1.71
C VAL A 520 -12.92 6.48 -2.79
N HIS A 521 -13.61 6.41 -3.93
CA HIS A 521 -13.39 7.37 -5.04
C HIS A 521 -13.72 8.80 -4.66
N THR A 522 -14.83 9.00 -3.92
CA THR A 522 -15.23 10.35 -3.49
C THR A 522 -14.23 10.94 -2.48
N PHE A 523 -13.76 10.10 -1.55
CA PHE A 523 -12.78 10.48 -0.54
C PHE A 523 -11.46 10.93 -1.17
N GLU A 524 -10.93 10.14 -2.10
CA GLU A 524 -9.71 10.46 -2.84
C GLU A 524 -9.83 11.76 -3.66
N GLU A 525 -10.98 11.95 -4.33
CA GLU A 525 -11.23 13.16 -5.09
C GLU A 525 -11.24 14.42 -4.20
N GLU A 526 -11.89 14.36 -3.04
CA GLU A 526 -12.05 15.50 -2.13
C GLU A 526 -10.75 15.83 -1.40
N TRP A 527 -10.07 14.85 -0.80
CA TRP A 527 -8.78 15.05 -0.14
C TRP A 527 -7.65 15.39 -1.11
N GLY A 528 -7.66 14.84 -2.31
CA GLY A 528 -6.71 15.17 -3.36
C GLY A 528 -6.77 16.62 -3.85
N ARG A 529 -7.87 17.34 -3.59
CA ARG A 529 -7.98 18.79 -3.86
C ARG A 529 -7.27 19.65 -2.81
N VAL A 530 -7.17 19.17 -1.58
CA VAL A 530 -6.53 19.93 -0.47
C VAL A 530 -5.02 19.74 -0.49
N GLN A 531 -4.54 18.61 -1.02
CA GLN A 531 -3.11 18.31 -1.16
C GLN A 531 -2.48 18.93 -2.41
N ARG A 532 -3.28 19.58 -3.26
CA ARG A 532 -2.82 20.34 -4.43
C ARG A 532 -2.67 21.82 -4.10
#